data_6f2fedaf817a7aab4c9bbca9c2f0a076
#
_entry.id   6f2fedaf817a7aab4c9bbca9c2f0a076
#
_cell.length_a   1.000
_cell.length_b   1.000
_cell.length_c   1.000
_cell.angle_alpha   90.00
_cell.angle_beta   90.00
_cell.angle_gamma   90.00
#
_symmetry.space_group_name_H-M   'P 1'
#
loop_
_entity.id
_entity.type
_entity.pdbx_description
1 polymer ?
#
loop_
_entity_poly.entity_id
_entity_poly.type
_entity_poly.pdbx_seq_one_letter_code
_entity_poly.pdbx_strand_id
1 'polypeptide(L)'
;TNTAVRRGRENAPPRQNGMKYNENEEFMMKSVTLSLLQSAANAFDFGGPVLCDAHHYGEGHINDTFVVWREDHSKRFILQRINTDTFTNPVGLMENVCGVTRHLRAKILAEGGDPARETLNVIPTLSGSTCYLDADGGAWRAYDFVEDTICLQQVGSETDFRTVAETLGKFQNQLEDYPASTLHETIARFHDTPNRYANFEKALAADAL
;
A
#
# COMPACT_ATOMS: atom_id res chain seq x y z
N THR A 1 26.27 12.97 41.69
CA THR A 1 26.12 11.57 41.23
C THR A 1 25.50 11.60 39.86
N ASN A 2 26.38 11.49 38.88
CA ASN A 2 26.05 11.40 37.47
C ASN A 2 25.49 10.01 37.15
N THR A 3 24.28 9.92 36.63
CA THR A 3 23.79 8.70 36.00
C THR A 3 23.58 8.99 34.49
N ALA A 4 24.57 8.61 33.70
CA ALA A 4 24.53 8.64 32.28
C ALA A 4 23.55 7.55 31.76
N VAL A 5 22.46 7.96 31.12
CA VAL A 5 21.57 7.06 30.40
C VAL A 5 22.24 6.70 29.07
N ARG A 6 22.69 5.45 28.96
CA ARG A 6 23.15 4.83 27.73
C ARG A 6 21.96 4.73 26.76
N ARG A 7 21.99 5.48 25.67
CA ARG A 7 21.14 5.22 24.50
C ARG A 7 21.65 3.94 23.82
N GLY A 8 20.88 2.87 23.94
CA GLY A 8 21.12 1.63 23.23
C GLY A 8 20.92 1.83 21.73
N ARG A 9 21.95 1.47 20.97
CA ARG A 9 21.80 1.10 19.56
C ARG A 9 21.08 -0.24 19.55
N GLU A 10 19.96 -0.32 18.81
CA GLU A 10 19.43 -1.57 18.27
C GLU A 10 18.18 -1.25 17.46
N ASN A 11 18.34 -1.14 16.15
CA ASN A 11 17.29 -1.37 15.20
C ASN A 11 17.87 -2.13 13.99
N ALA A 12 18.42 -3.33 14.29
CA ALA A 12 18.51 -4.37 13.30
C ALA A 12 17.17 -5.14 13.34
N PRO A 13 16.56 -5.49 12.21
CA PRO A 13 15.34 -6.26 12.20
C PRO A 13 15.60 -7.63 12.86
N PRO A 14 14.64 -8.19 13.64
CA PRO A 14 14.78 -9.51 14.23
C PRO A 14 14.93 -10.54 13.10
N ARG A 15 15.94 -11.40 13.21
CA ARG A 15 16.12 -12.58 12.36
C ARG A 15 14.90 -13.48 12.56
N GLN A 16 14.06 -13.57 11.56
CA GLN A 16 12.91 -14.47 11.58
C GLN A 16 13.39 -15.92 11.53
N ASN A 17 13.05 -16.67 12.58
CA ASN A 17 13.19 -18.12 12.62
C ASN A 17 12.33 -18.78 11.55
N GLY A 18 12.95 -19.70 10.81
CA GLY A 18 12.42 -20.44 9.68
C GLY A 18 10.99 -20.97 9.82
N MET A 19 10.07 -20.29 9.21
CA MET A 19 8.82 -20.86 8.74
C MET A 19 9.09 -21.50 7.38
N LYS A 20 8.94 -22.82 7.29
CA LYS A 20 8.96 -23.53 6.02
C LYS A 20 7.74 -23.10 5.23
N TYR A 21 7.94 -22.29 4.20
CA TYR A 21 6.93 -22.02 3.19
C TYR A 21 6.68 -23.31 2.41
N ASN A 22 5.40 -23.60 2.21
CA ASN A 22 4.95 -24.76 1.46
C ASN A 22 5.21 -24.46 -0.04
N GLU A 23 6.02 -25.27 -0.70
CA GLU A 23 6.48 -25.12 -2.10
C GLU A 23 5.35 -25.20 -3.15
N ASN A 24 4.08 -25.28 -2.73
CA ASN A 24 2.91 -25.43 -3.59
C ASN A 24 2.05 -24.17 -3.77
N GLU A 25 2.46 -22.99 -3.28
CA GLU A 25 1.82 -21.71 -3.57
C GLU A 25 2.57 -20.88 -4.61
N GLU A 26 3.17 -21.50 -5.61
CA GLU A 26 3.51 -20.84 -6.88
C GLU A 26 2.25 -20.53 -7.69
N PHE A 27 1.35 -19.74 -7.14
CA PHE A 27 0.42 -18.98 -7.95
C PHE A 27 1.23 -17.84 -8.58
N MET A 28 1.57 -18.01 -9.86
CA MET A 28 2.53 -17.28 -10.69
C MET A 28 2.43 -15.75 -10.58
N MET A 29 2.91 -15.15 -9.49
CA MET A 29 3.38 -13.78 -9.52
C MET A 29 4.76 -13.80 -10.18
N LYS A 30 4.92 -13.19 -11.35
CA LYS A 30 6.22 -13.01 -11.99
C LYS A 30 7.16 -12.40 -10.95
N SER A 31 8.19 -13.12 -10.53
CA SER A 31 9.12 -12.66 -9.52
C SER A 31 9.69 -11.30 -9.91
N VAL A 32 9.50 -10.29 -9.05
CA VAL A 32 10.05 -8.96 -9.27
C VAL A 32 11.56 -9.03 -9.07
N THR A 33 12.31 -8.85 -10.14
CA THR A 33 13.78 -8.82 -10.07
C THR A 33 14.24 -7.45 -9.53
N LEU A 34 15.42 -7.42 -8.91
CA LEU A 34 16.01 -6.16 -8.45
C LEU A 34 16.18 -5.14 -9.59
N SER A 35 16.51 -5.62 -10.80
CA SER A 35 16.63 -4.77 -12.00
C SER A 35 15.31 -4.11 -12.38
N LEU A 36 14.20 -4.88 -12.38
CA LEU A 36 12.87 -4.36 -12.66
C LEU A 36 12.43 -3.36 -11.60
N LEU A 37 12.66 -3.68 -10.32
CA LEU A 37 12.35 -2.83 -9.19
C LEU A 37 13.11 -1.49 -9.26
N GLN A 38 14.43 -1.53 -9.56
CA GLN A 38 15.24 -0.32 -9.73
C GLN A 38 14.79 0.50 -10.94
N SER A 39 14.42 -0.15 -12.05
CA SER A 39 13.87 0.53 -13.23
C SER A 39 12.56 1.24 -12.90
N ALA A 40 11.66 0.57 -12.18
CA ALA A 40 10.41 1.16 -11.73
C ALA A 40 10.65 2.33 -10.76
N ALA A 41 11.57 2.17 -9.80
CA ALA A 41 11.91 3.22 -8.85
C ALA A 41 12.45 4.48 -9.55
N ASN A 42 13.29 4.31 -10.57
CA ASN A 42 13.86 5.43 -11.32
C ASN A 42 12.81 6.24 -12.11
N ALA A 43 11.61 5.74 -12.26
CA ALA A 43 10.51 6.48 -12.91
C ALA A 43 9.83 7.50 -11.99
N PHE A 44 10.01 7.41 -10.66
CA PHE A 44 9.35 8.28 -9.69
C PHE A 44 10.24 9.39 -9.16
N ASP A 45 9.62 10.52 -8.80
CA ASP A 45 10.29 11.68 -8.22
C ASP A 45 10.45 11.52 -6.69
N PHE A 46 11.44 10.76 -6.29
CA PHE A 46 11.82 10.64 -4.87
C PHE A 46 12.69 11.82 -4.37
N GLY A 47 12.91 12.85 -5.19
CA GLY A 47 13.76 14.00 -4.89
C GLY A 47 15.26 13.67 -4.91
N GLY A 48 15.68 12.57 -5.53
CA GLY A 48 17.07 12.12 -5.71
C GLY A 48 17.19 10.61 -5.89
N PRO A 49 18.43 10.09 -6.03
CA PRO A 49 18.68 8.68 -6.26
C PRO A 49 18.20 7.82 -5.09
N VAL A 50 17.76 6.60 -5.41
CA VAL A 50 17.23 5.64 -4.43
C VAL A 50 17.90 4.29 -4.56
N LEU A 51 17.95 3.58 -3.43
CA LEU A 51 18.39 2.19 -3.31
C LEU A 51 17.16 1.31 -3.12
N CYS A 52 17.10 0.22 -3.86
CA CYS A 52 16.03 -0.77 -3.80
C CYS A 52 16.52 -2.06 -3.13
N ASP A 53 15.62 -2.68 -2.36
CA ASP A 53 15.78 -4.04 -1.87
C ASP A 53 14.60 -4.87 -2.40
N ALA A 54 14.88 -6.00 -3.05
CA ALA A 54 13.87 -6.86 -3.63
C ALA A 54 13.10 -7.71 -2.61
N HIS A 55 13.35 -7.53 -1.31
CA HIS A 55 12.55 -8.18 -0.28
C HIS A 55 11.17 -7.52 -0.16
N HIS A 56 10.15 -8.35 -0.17
CA HIS A 56 8.78 -7.90 0.07
C HIS A 56 8.63 -7.26 1.46
N TYR A 57 7.87 -6.17 1.51
CA TYR A 57 7.55 -5.47 2.74
C TYR A 57 6.09 -5.71 3.13
N GLY A 58 5.89 -6.18 4.37
CA GLY A 58 4.56 -6.42 4.95
C GLY A 58 3.96 -7.78 4.54
N GLU A 59 2.76 -8.04 5.06
CA GLU A 59 2.03 -9.32 4.91
C GLU A 59 0.89 -9.22 3.87
N GLY A 60 0.93 -8.21 3.00
CA GLY A 60 -0.10 -8.01 1.97
C GLY A 60 0.03 -9.02 0.83
N HIS A 61 -1.07 -9.64 0.42
CA HIS A 61 -1.09 -10.72 -0.59
C HIS A 61 -1.60 -10.27 -1.97
N ILE A 62 -2.04 -9.01 -2.13
CA ILE A 62 -2.64 -8.56 -3.40
C ILE A 62 -1.60 -7.88 -4.29
N ASN A 63 -0.82 -6.97 -3.73
CA ASN A 63 0.16 -6.19 -4.45
C ASN A 63 1.57 -6.51 -3.96
N ASP A 64 2.56 -6.46 -4.85
CA ASP A 64 3.97 -6.57 -4.46
C ASP A 64 4.43 -5.25 -3.85
N THR A 65 4.82 -5.26 -2.59
CA THR A 65 5.20 -4.06 -1.85
C THR A 65 6.67 -4.10 -1.46
N PHE A 66 7.38 -2.99 -1.70
CA PHE A 66 8.80 -2.84 -1.43
C PHE A 66 9.08 -1.53 -0.71
N VAL A 67 10.13 -1.52 0.11
CA VAL A 67 10.68 -0.30 0.68
C VAL A 67 11.85 0.18 -0.18
N VAL A 68 11.83 1.46 -0.52
CA VAL A 68 12.88 2.13 -1.27
C VAL A 68 13.50 3.21 -0.39
N TRP A 69 14.81 3.31 -0.35
CA TRP A 69 15.55 4.26 0.47
C TRP A 69 16.20 5.33 -0.38
N ARG A 70 16.19 6.59 0.07
CA ARG A 70 17.13 7.57 -0.46
C ARG A 70 18.54 7.04 -0.30
N GLU A 71 19.41 7.31 -1.27
CA GLU A 71 20.81 6.86 -1.22
C GLU A 71 21.55 7.35 0.04
N ASP A 72 21.20 8.54 0.52
CA ASP A 72 21.71 9.12 1.77
C ASP A 72 21.06 8.57 3.04
N HIS A 73 20.15 7.60 2.92
CA HIS A 73 19.34 7.01 4.00
C HIS A 73 18.50 8.01 4.83
N SER A 74 18.30 9.24 4.32
CA SER A 74 17.55 10.27 5.03
C SER A 74 16.04 10.02 5.04
N LYS A 75 15.52 9.30 4.05
CA LYS A 75 14.09 9.04 3.87
C LYS A 75 13.87 7.70 3.18
N ARG A 76 12.75 7.07 3.48
CA ARG A 76 12.28 5.87 2.78
C ARG A 76 10.86 6.05 2.26
N PHE A 77 10.51 5.21 1.30
CA PHE A 77 9.27 5.27 0.57
C PHE A 77 8.72 3.86 0.36
N ILE A 78 7.46 3.77 0.02
CA ILE A 78 6.84 2.54 -0.48
C ILE A 78 6.78 2.62 -2.01
N LEU A 79 7.30 1.59 -2.67
CA LEU A 79 7.10 1.32 -4.09
C LEU A 79 6.27 0.04 -4.22
N GLN A 80 5.18 0.10 -4.97
CA GLN A 80 4.25 -1.01 -5.03
C GLN A 80 3.89 -1.33 -6.47
N ARG A 81 4.02 -2.62 -6.84
CA ARG A 81 3.48 -3.15 -8.09
C ARG A 81 2.02 -3.51 -7.86
N ILE A 82 1.17 -2.91 -8.67
CA ILE A 82 -0.28 -3.12 -8.60
C ILE A 82 -0.61 -4.45 -9.28
N ASN A 83 -1.40 -5.28 -8.63
CA ASN A 83 -1.92 -6.51 -9.22
C ASN A 83 -2.97 -6.14 -10.30
N THR A 84 -2.57 -6.24 -11.56
CA THR A 84 -3.42 -5.87 -12.70
C THR A 84 -4.48 -6.93 -13.04
N ASP A 85 -4.37 -8.13 -12.50
CA ASP A 85 -5.42 -9.16 -12.60
C ASP A 85 -6.62 -8.80 -11.70
N THR A 86 -6.34 -8.18 -10.55
CA THR A 86 -7.36 -7.68 -9.63
C THR A 86 -7.85 -6.28 -10.03
N PHE A 87 -6.92 -5.36 -10.34
CA PHE A 87 -7.19 -3.98 -10.70
C PHE A 87 -6.91 -3.76 -12.18
N THR A 88 -7.85 -4.13 -13.03
CA THR A 88 -7.69 -4.13 -14.49
C THR A 88 -7.54 -2.72 -15.10
N ASN A 89 -7.88 -1.66 -14.34
CA ASN A 89 -7.65 -0.27 -14.70
C ASN A 89 -6.76 0.43 -13.65
N PRO A 90 -5.43 0.21 -13.65
CA PRO A 90 -4.53 0.79 -12.65
C PRO A 90 -4.45 2.33 -12.74
N VAL A 91 -4.67 2.92 -13.89
CA VAL A 91 -4.71 4.39 -14.06
C VAL A 91 -5.93 4.95 -13.34
N GLY A 92 -7.12 4.42 -13.61
CA GLY A 92 -8.35 4.83 -12.93
C GLY A 92 -8.30 4.56 -11.42
N LEU A 93 -7.65 3.48 -10.99
CA LEU A 93 -7.38 3.24 -9.58
C LEU A 93 -6.55 4.39 -8.97
N MET A 94 -5.51 4.83 -9.65
CA MET A 94 -4.67 5.91 -9.14
C MET A 94 -5.35 7.29 -9.22
N GLU A 95 -6.23 7.52 -10.17
CA GLU A 95 -7.11 8.71 -10.20
C GLU A 95 -8.01 8.75 -8.98
N ASN A 96 -8.62 7.61 -8.59
CA ASN A 96 -9.39 7.49 -7.35
C ASN A 96 -8.53 7.79 -6.12
N VAL A 97 -7.37 7.13 -6.00
CA VAL A 97 -6.46 7.31 -4.85
C VAL A 97 -6.05 8.77 -4.72
N CYS A 98 -5.65 9.41 -5.81
CA CYS A 98 -5.21 10.80 -5.79
C CYS A 98 -6.35 11.79 -5.54
N GLY A 99 -7.54 11.52 -6.07
CA GLY A 99 -8.74 12.32 -5.83
C GLY A 99 -9.11 12.31 -4.35
N VAL A 100 -9.25 11.11 -3.80
CA VAL A 100 -9.61 10.90 -2.38
C VAL A 100 -8.55 11.47 -1.45
N THR A 101 -7.28 11.17 -1.66
CA THR A 101 -6.21 11.65 -0.75
C THR A 101 -6.02 13.16 -0.80
N ARG A 102 -6.25 13.80 -1.96
CA ARG A 102 -6.25 15.26 -2.08
C ARG A 102 -7.41 15.89 -1.29
N HIS A 103 -8.60 15.30 -1.36
CA HIS A 103 -9.75 15.75 -0.59
C HIS A 103 -9.50 15.61 0.92
N LEU A 104 -9.04 14.44 1.35
CA LEU A 104 -8.67 14.17 2.75
C LEU A 104 -7.62 15.14 3.26
N ARG A 105 -6.59 15.43 2.47
CA ARG A 105 -5.53 16.39 2.82
C ARG A 105 -6.12 17.77 3.15
N ALA A 106 -7.07 18.25 2.34
CA ALA A 106 -7.71 19.53 2.59
C ALA A 106 -8.53 19.52 3.90
N LYS A 107 -9.26 18.44 4.16
CA LYS A 107 -10.04 18.27 5.41
C LYS A 107 -9.13 18.20 6.64
N ILE A 108 -8.09 17.36 6.58
CA ILE A 108 -7.12 17.19 7.68
C ILE A 108 -6.46 18.54 8.04
N LEU A 109 -6.03 19.31 7.04
CA LEU A 109 -5.44 20.63 7.25
C LEU A 109 -6.45 21.61 7.89
N ALA A 110 -7.71 21.60 7.44
CA ALA A 110 -8.76 22.44 8.01
C ALA A 110 -9.07 22.07 9.47
N GLU A 111 -8.92 20.82 9.84
CA GLU A 111 -9.08 20.29 11.21
C GLU A 111 -7.82 20.49 12.09
N GLY A 112 -6.71 21.02 11.52
CA GLY A 112 -5.44 21.22 12.23
C GLY A 112 -4.61 19.94 12.41
N GLY A 113 -4.91 18.89 11.63
CA GLY A 113 -4.18 17.63 11.61
C GLY A 113 -2.93 17.65 10.72
N ASP A 114 -2.23 16.52 10.67
CA ASP A 114 -1.00 16.35 9.88
C ASP A 114 -1.25 15.41 8.67
N PRO A 115 -1.44 15.95 7.46
CA PRO A 115 -1.68 15.13 6.28
C PRO A 115 -0.47 14.27 5.84
N ALA A 116 0.73 14.51 6.40
CA ALA A 116 1.87 13.63 6.14
C ALA A 116 1.71 12.27 6.86
N ARG A 117 0.89 12.22 7.90
CA ARG A 117 0.65 11.03 8.72
C ARG A 117 -0.78 10.47 8.57
N GLU A 118 -1.77 11.31 8.29
CA GLU A 118 -3.18 10.94 8.35
C GLU A 118 -3.78 10.54 7.00
N THR A 119 -3.03 10.70 5.89
CA THR A 119 -3.44 10.22 4.56
C THR A 119 -2.23 9.78 3.75
N LEU A 120 -2.47 9.02 2.66
CA LEU A 120 -1.40 8.65 1.73
C LEU A 120 -0.88 9.87 0.98
N ASN A 121 0.44 9.97 0.87
CA ASN A 121 1.14 10.98 0.09
C ASN A 121 1.73 10.31 -1.16
N VAL A 122 0.97 10.35 -2.25
CA VAL A 122 1.36 9.76 -3.53
C VAL A 122 2.54 10.54 -4.12
N ILE A 123 3.56 9.81 -4.55
CA ILE A 123 4.73 10.37 -5.23
C ILE A 123 4.48 10.26 -6.73
N PRO A 124 4.55 11.37 -7.48
CA PRO A 124 4.40 11.34 -8.92
C PRO A 124 5.63 10.73 -9.60
N THR A 125 5.47 10.28 -10.82
CA THR A 125 6.59 9.98 -11.71
C THR A 125 7.31 11.27 -12.13
N LEU A 126 8.52 11.16 -12.65
CA LEU A 126 9.28 12.28 -13.24
C LEU A 126 8.54 12.97 -14.39
N SER A 127 7.59 12.28 -15.04
CA SER A 127 6.70 12.85 -16.06
C SER A 127 5.41 13.48 -15.50
N GLY A 128 5.22 13.45 -14.17
CA GLY A 128 4.04 14.00 -13.49
C GLY A 128 2.83 13.04 -13.43
N SER A 129 2.96 11.79 -13.89
CA SER A 129 1.92 10.77 -13.74
C SER A 129 1.94 10.21 -12.32
N THR A 130 0.82 9.64 -11.86
CA THR A 130 0.70 8.97 -10.56
C THR A 130 0.80 7.44 -10.66
N CYS A 131 0.89 6.93 -11.89
CA CYS A 131 1.08 5.52 -12.20
C CYS A 131 2.19 5.41 -13.25
N TYR A 132 3.13 4.48 -13.04
CA TYR A 132 4.13 4.11 -14.04
C TYR A 132 3.76 2.75 -14.61
N LEU A 133 3.76 2.64 -15.94
CA LEU A 133 3.59 1.38 -16.66
C LEU A 133 4.96 0.94 -17.19
N ASP A 134 5.44 -0.22 -16.77
CA ASP A 134 6.69 -0.79 -17.26
C ASP A 134 6.52 -1.44 -18.65
N ALA A 135 7.66 -1.84 -19.25
CA ALA A 135 7.68 -2.40 -20.59
C ALA A 135 6.94 -3.77 -20.69
N ASP A 136 6.77 -4.46 -19.57
CA ASP A 136 6.08 -5.75 -19.50
C ASP A 136 4.58 -5.61 -19.17
N GLY A 137 4.09 -4.35 -19.09
CA GLY A 137 2.70 -4.04 -18.76
C GLY A 137 2.40 -4.06 -17.26
N GLY A 138 3.42 -4.15 -16.40
CA GLY A 138 3.27 -3.98 -14.96
C GLY A 138 2.96 -2.53 -14.60
N ALA A 139 2.08 -2.32 -13.63
CA ALA A 139 1.70 -1.00 -13.16
C ALA A 139 2.28 -0.75 -11.77
N TRP A 140 2.86 0.44 -11.56
CA TRP A 140 3.56 0.79 -10.34
C TRP A 140 3.05 2.11 -9.76
N ARG A 141 3.06 2.19 -8.43
CA ARG A 141 2.78 3.42 -7.69
C ARG A 141 3.76 3.58 -6.55
N ALA A 142 3.96 4.83 -6.13
CA ALA A 142 4.82 5.14 -4.99
C ALA A 142 4.14 6.12 -4.03
N TYR A 143 4.48 6.03 -2.74
CA TYR A 143 4.04 6.95 -1.72
C TYR A 143 5.03 7.03 -0.56
N ASP A 144 4.93 8.11 0.21
CA ASP A 144 5.77 8.31 1.39
C ASP A 144 5.59 7.15 2.37
N PHE A 145 6.68 6.71 2.97
CA PHE A 145 6.63 5.82 4.12
C PHE A 145 6.20 6.61 5.36
N VAL A 146 5.21 6.10 6.09
CA VAL A 146 4.78 6.71 7.35
C VAL A 146 5.60 6.09 8.48
N GLU A 147 6.49 6.88 9.06
CA GLU A 147 7.38 6.45 10.14
C GLU A 147 6.62 6.26 11.47
N ASP A 148 7.22 5.54 12.39
CA ASP A 148 6.72 5.33 13.76
C ASP A 148 5.28 4.78 13.80
N THR A 149 4.99 3.84 12.90
CA THR A 149 3.73 3.11 12.85
C THR A 149 3.94 1.65 13.22
N ILE A 150 2.89 1.03 13.75
CA ILE A 150 2.84 -0.42 14.01
C ILE A 150 1.73 -1.04 13.17
N CYS A 151 1.95 -2.27 12.72
CA CYS A 151 0.94 -3.08 12.06
C CYS A 151 0.52 -4.22 12.99
N LEU A 152 -0.76 -4.25 13.36
CA LEU A 152 -1.31 -5.33 14.18
C LEU A 152 -1.96 -6.36 13.26
N GLN A 153 -1.48 -7.61 13.33
CA GLN A 153 -2.08 -8.72 12.57
C GLN A 153 -3.44 -9.16 13.14
N GLN A 154 -3.62 -8.93 14.43
CA GLN A 154 -4.85 -9.23 15.14
C GLN A 154 -5.17 -8.12 16.14
N VAL A 155 -6.46 -7.91 16.39
CA VAL A 155 -6.91 -7.00 17.45
C VAL A 155 -6.54 -7.61 18.79
N GLY A 156 -5.67 -6.94 19.55
CA GLY A 156 -5.18 -7.41 20.84
C GLY A 156 -6.02 -6.95 22.04
N SER A 157 -6.81 -5.89 21.86
CA SER A 157 -7.58 -5.28 22.96
C SER A 157 -8.85 -4.60 22.47
N GLU A 158 -9.79 -4.33 23.40
CA GLU A 158 -10.97 -3.51 23.11
C GLU A 158 -10.59 -2.10 22.65
N THR A 159 -9.50 -1.56 23.18
CA THR A 159 -8.98 -0.24 22.79
C THR A 159 -8.55 -0.23 21.33
N ASP A 160 -7.85 -1.27 20.85
CA ASP A 160 -7.43 -1.37 19.45
C ASP A 160 -8.66 -1.40 18.53
N PHE A 161 -9.67 -2.21 18.89
CA PHE A 161 -10.90 -2.30 18.12
C PHE A 161 -11.65 -0.98 18.06
N ARG A 162 -11.75 -0.28 19.20
CA ARG A 162 -12.37 1.06 19.29
C ARG A 162 -11.64 2.06 18.41
N THR A 163 -10.30 2.10 18.49
CA THR A 163 -9.46 3.00 17.69
C THR A 163 -9.66 2.79 16.18
N VAL A 164 -9.74 1.54 15.73
CA VAL A 164 -10.02 1.21 14.33
C VAL A 164 -11.41 1.70 13.91
N ALA A 165 -12.44 1.46 14.76
CA ALA A 165 -13.81 1.85 14.47
C ALA A 165 -13.97 3.39 14.41
N GLU A 166 -13.37 4.13 15.36
CA GLU A 166 -13.37 5.59 15.40
C GLU A 166 -12.64 6.18 14.18
N THR A 167 -11.48 5.59 13.80
CA THR A 167 -10.72 6.03 12.63
C THR A 167 -11.51 5.82 11.35
N LEU A 168 -12.18 4.66 11.20
CA LEU A 168 -13.05 4.39 10.04
C LEU A 168 -14.22 5.36 9.98
N GLY A 169 -14.87 5.62 11.13
CA GLY A 169 -15.96 6.60 11.23
C GLY A 169 -15.50 8.03 10.85
N LYS A 170 -14.32 8.45 11.33
CA LYS A 170 -13.71 9.73 10.94
C LYS A 170 -13.47 9.79 9.42
N PHE A 171 -12.90 8.75 8.86
CA PHE A 171 -12.66 8.65 7.41
C PHE A 171 -13.96 8.77 6.60
N GLN A 172 -15.03 8.08 7.01
CA GLN A 172 -16.33 8.18 6.35
C GLN A 172 -16.91 9.59 6.41
N ASN A 173 -16.83 10.25 7.57
CA ASN A 173 -17.29 11.63 7.72
C ASN A 173 -16.48 12.62 6.86
N GLN A 174 -15.18 12.42 6.76
CA GLN A 174 -14.33 13.25 5.90
C GLN A 174 -14.65 13.10 4.41
N LEU A 175 -15.25 11.97 4.00
CA LEU A 175 -15.65 11.70 2.62
C LEU A 175 -17.13 12.01 2.33
N GLU A 176 -17.90 12.49 3.29
CA GLU A 176 -19.35 12.72 3.13
C GLU A 176 -19.69 13.61 1.94
N ASP A 177 -18.90 14.64 1.68
CA ASP A 177 -19.05 15.59 0.58
C ASP A 177 -18.14 15.31 -0.62
N TYR A 178 -17.46 14.15 -0.64
CA TYR A 178 -16.64 13.75 -1.80
C TYR A 178 -17.55 13.38 -2.98
N PRO A 179 -17.32 13.91 -4.21
CA PRO A 179 -18.16 13.62 -5.37
C PRO A 179 -17.93 12.19 -5.88
N ALA A 180 -18.63 11.21 -5.28
CA ALA A 180 -18.47 9.79 -5.59
C ALA A 180 -18.68 9.45 -7.07
N SER A 181 -19.39 10.29 -7.84
CA SER A 181 -19.55 10.13 -9.30
C SER A 181 -18.25 10.26 -10.10
N THR A 182 -17.18 10.76 -9.47
CA THR A 182 -15.85 10.86 -10.11
C THR A 182 -15.02 9.59 -9.97
N LEU A 183 -15.48 8.63 -9.15
CA LEU A 183 -14.76 7.39 -8.89
C LEU A 183 -14.94 6.39 -10.03
N HIS A 184 -13.85 5.77 -10.43
CA HIS A 184 -13.85 4.60 -11.30
C HIS A 184 -14.20 3.34 -10.52
N GLU A 185 -15.01 2.46 -11.10
CA GLU A 185 -15.19 1.12 -10.58
C GLU A 185 -13.91 0.31 -10.87
N THR A 186 -13.13 -0.01 -9.81
CA THR A 186 -11.81 -0.65 -9.96
C THR A 186 -11.88 -2.17 -9.91
N ILE A 187 -12.91 -2.73 -9.30
CA ILE A 187 -13.23 -4.17 -9.29
C ILE A 187 -14.71 -4.30 -9.59
N ALA A 188 -15.04 -4.74 -10.80
CA ALA A 188 -16.41 -4.85 -11.25
C ALA A 188 -17.27 -5.72 -10.31
N ARG A 189 -18.41 -5.18 -9.89
CA ARG A 189 -19.40 -5.87 -9.04
C ARG A 189 -18.81 -6.37 -7.72
N PHE A 190 -17.80 -5.69 -7.14
CA PHE A 190 -17.11 -6.15 -5.93
C PHE A 190 -18.04 -6.32 -4.73
N HIS A 191 -18.99 -5.40 -4.52
CA HIS A 191 -19.97 -5.41 -3.45
C HIS A 191 -21.36 -5.93 -3.87
N ASP A 192 -21.48 -6.57 -5.03
CA ASP A 192 -22.70 -7.19 -5.51
C ASP A 192 -22.86 -8.58 -4.86
N THR A 193 -23.49 -8.62 -3.71
CA THR A 193 -23.70 -9.86 -2.94
C THR A 193 -24.48 -10.95 -3.72
N PRO A 194 -25.57 -10.63 -4.46
CA PRO A 194 -26.23 -11.62 -5.31
C PRO A 194 -25.29 -12.24 -6.35
N ASN A 195 -24.48 -11.42 -7.01
CA ASN A 195 -23.50 -11.93 -7.97
C ASN A 195 -22.43 -12.81 -7.32
N ARG A 196 -21.94 -12.44 -6.12
CA ARG A 196 -20.98 -13.25 -5.39
C ARG A 196 -21.56 -14.58 -4.97
N TYR A 197 -22.81 -14.61 -4.52
CA TYR A 197 -23.51 -15.83 -4.17
C TYR A 197 -23.69 -16.74 -5.39
N ALA A 198 -24.12 -16.21 -6.53
CA ALA A 198 -24.24 -16.99 -7.76
C ALA A 198 -22.89 -17.55 -8.25
N ASN A 199 -21.78 -16.81 -8.07
CA ASN A 199 -20.45 -17.32 -8.38
C ASN A 199 -19.99 -18.42 -7.42
N PHE A 200 -20.34 -18.31 -6.15
CA PHE A 200 -20.11 -19.38 -5.16
C PHE A 200 -20.86 -20.66 -5.53
N GLU A 201 -22.15 -20.57 -5.90
CA GLU A 201 -22.95 -21.72 -6.34
C GLU A 201 -22.34 -22.40 -7.58
N LYS A 202 -21.85 -21.60 -8.56
CA LYS A 202 -21.15 -22.14 -9.74
C LYS A 202 -19.85 -22.85 -9.38
N ALA A 203 -19.05 -22.28 -8.49
CA ALA A 203 -17.81 -22.90 -8.02
C ALA A 203 -18.08 -24.21 -7.28
N LEU A 204 -19.10 -24.24 -6.43
CA LEU A 204 -19.53 -25.44 -5.72
C LEU A 204 -20.01 -26.53 -6.68
N ALA A 205 -20.80 -26.16 -7.71
CA ALA A 205 -21.29 -27.11 -8.71
C ALA A 205 -20.19 -27.64 -9.63
N ALA A 206 -19.12 -26.90 -9.82
CA ALA A 206 -17.97 -27.31 -10.62
C ALA A 206 -17.06 -28.33 -9.92
N ASP A 207 -17.18 -28.46 -8.59
CA ASP A 207 -16.38 -29.37 -7.73
C ASP A 207 -14.89 -29.36 -8.12
N ALA A 208 -14.34 -28.18 -8.33
CA ALA A 208 -13.02 -27.95 -8.92
C ALA A 208 -11.90 -27.91 -7.84
N LEU A 209 -11.88 -28.90 -6.91
CA LEU A 209 -10.81 -29.10 -5.93
C LEU A 209 -10.05 -30.38 -6.22
#